data_e64b7438ca84d3f0886646e643eaee5c
#
_entry.id   e64b7438ca84d3f0886646e643eaee5c
#
_cell.length_a   1.000
_cell.length_b   1.000
_cell.length_c   1.000
_cell.angle_alpha   90.00
_cell.angle_beta   90.00
_cell.angle_gamma   90.00
#
_symmetry.space_group_name_H-M   'P 1'
#
loop_
_entity.id
_entity.type
_entity.pdbx_description
1 polymer ?
#
loop_
_entity_poly.entity_id
_entity_poly.type
_entity_poly.pdbx_seq_one_letter_code
_entity_poly.pdbx_strand_id
1 'polypeptide(L)'
;MAEDGQGFDCAVCAHIASELALSNERAILELDGVVLLAAYGGRLPYELLIAPREHPDGSAYESELLRAALTVLADSLRRLHAIEGPVPLNAWLHDTGHWHVEVLPRLTVLAGIELGAGIYVNSLAPEDAAAALRDAY
;
A
#
# COMPACT_ATOMS: atom_id res chain seq x y z
N MET A 1 11.18 -13.48 21.26
CA MET A 1 10.99 -13.40 20.93
C MET A 1 10.81 -13.18 20.22
N ALA A 2 10.46 -13.39 19.95
CA ALA A 2 10.30 -13.23 19.33
C ALA A 2 10.17 -12.76 18.90
N GLU A 3 10.01 -12.80 19.13
CA GLU A 3 9.93 -12.18 18.68
C GLU A 3 10.55 -11.61 18.05
N ASP A 4 11.06 -11.84 18.36
CA ASP A 4 11.85 -11.30 17.78
C ASP A 4 12.26 -11.55 16.46
N GLY A 5 12.32 -12.53 16.08
CA GLY A 5 12.43 -12.86 14.69
C GLY A 5 11.60 -12.06 13.78
N GLN A 6 10.83 -11.22 14.35
CA GLN A 6 9.94 -10.36 13.58
C GLN A 6 10.68 -9.60 12.48
N GLY A 7 11.87 -9.10 12.80
CA GLY A 7 12.61 -8.30 11.83
C GLY A 7 13.09 -9.11 10.64
N PHE A 8 13.32 -10.40 10.82
CA PHE A 8 13.86 -11.25 9.76
C PHE A 8 12.77 -12.05 9.03
N ASP A 9 11.78 -12.50 9.78
CA ASP A 9 10.78 -13.42 9.24
C ASP A 9 9.54 -12.70 8.72
N CYS A 10 9.42 -11.41 8.97
CA CYS A 10 8.25 -10.66 8.56
C CYS A 10 8.37 -10.25 7.09
N ALA A 11 7.47 -10.76 6.27
CA ALA A 11 7.46 -10.45 4.85
C ALA A 11 7.20 -8.97 4.60
N VAL A 12 6.37 -8.33 5.43
CA VAL A 12 6.07 -6.91 5.28
C VAL A 12 7.30 -6.06 5.61
N CYS A 13 8.01 -6.39 6.69
CA CYS A 13 9.27 -5.71 7.02
C CYS A 13 10.28 -5.83 5.90
N ALA A 14 10.45 -7.04 5.36
CA ALA A 14 11.39 -7.27 4.29
C ALA A 14 11.01 -6.49 3.04
N HIS A 15 9.74 -6.46 2.71
CA HIS A 15 9.25 -5.74 1.54
C HIS A 15 9.48 -4.23 1.68
N ILE A 16 9.12 -3.66 2.83
CA ILE A 16 9.32 -2.23 3.08
C ILE A 16 10.81 -1.88 3.01
N ALA A 17 11.66 -2.69 3.67
CA ALA A 17 13.08 -2.44 3.66
C ALA A 17 13.65 -2.45 2.24
N SER A 18 13.21 -3.41 1.43
CA SER A 18 13.63 -3.51 0.04
C SER A 18 13.19 -2.29 -0.77
N GLU A 19 11.95 -1.87 -0.61
CA GLU A 19 11.42 -0.74 -1.36
C GLU A 19 12.10 0.58 -1.01
N LEU A 20 12.47 0.76 0.25
CA LEU A 20 13.10 2.00 0.70
C LEU A 20 14.61 2.02 0.46
N ALA A 21 15.25 0.84 0.41
CA ALA A 21 16.71 0.75 0.27
C ALA A 21 17.17 0.90 -1.17
N LEU A 22 16.36 0.51 -2.15
CA LEU A 22 16.74 0.54 -3.55
C LEU A 22 16.48 1.91 -4.16
N SER A 23 15.86 1.97 -5.32
CA SER A 23 15.61 3.22 -6.01
C SER A 23 14.51 4.06 -5.42
N ASN A 24 13.71 3.49 -4.52
CA ASN A 24 12.59 4.20 -3.89
C ASN A 24 11.48 4.55 -4.88
N GLU A 25 11.45 3.89 -6.03
CA GLU A 25 10.54 4.27 -7.11
C GLU A 25 9.08 4.05 -6.78
N ARG A 26 8.77 3.07 -5.93
CA ARG A 26 7.40 2.75 -5.56
C ARG A 26 6.97 3.40 -4.25
N ALA A 27 7.86 4.15 -3.61
CA ALA A 27 7.52 4.87 -2.38
C ALA A 27 6.86 6.21 -2.71
N ILE A 28 5.78 6.52 -2.04
CA ILE A 28 5.02 7.75 -2.28
C ILE A 28 5.27 8.77 -1.19
N LEU A 29 5.09 8.38 0.07
CA LEU A 29 5.36 9.26 1.20
C LEU A 29 5.55 8.45 2.49
N GLU A 30 6.05 9.12 3.50
CA GLU A 30 6.09 8.59 4.87
C GLU A 30 5.60 9.67 5.81
N LEU A 31 4.76 9.30 6.77
CA LEU A 31 4.21 10.22 7.76
C LEU A 31 4.24 9.53 9.12
N ASP A 32 4.98 10.12 10.06
CA ASP A 32 4.99 9.68 11.47
C ASP A 32 5.23 8.18 11.63
N GLY A 33 6.10 7.62 10.81
CA GLY A 33 6.46 6.21 10.90
C GLY A 33 5.57 5.27 10.09
N VAL A 34 4.67 5.82 9.28
CA VAL A 34 3.81 5.03 8.39
C VAL A 34 4.19 5.35 6.94
N VAL A 35 4.39 4.30 6.14
CA VAL A 35 4.77 4.45 4.74
C VAL A 35 3.59 4.18 3.82
N LEU A 36 3.58 4.87 2.68
CA LEU A 36 2.64 4.65 1.59
C LEU A 36 3.44 4.22 0.37
N LEU A 37 3.17 3.03 -0.10
CA LEU A 37 3.88 2.44 -1.25
C LEU A 37 2.88 2.06 -2.33
N ALA A 38 3.29 2.18 -3.61
CA ALA A 38 2.58 1.50 -4.69
C ALA A 38 2.94 0.02 -4.61
N ALA A 39 1.92 -0.84 -4.69
CA ALA A 39 2.12 -2.28 -4.46
C ALA A 39 2.93 -2.90 -5.61
N TYR A 40 4.05 -3.54 -5.29
CA TYR A 40 4.94 -4.13 -6.28
C TYR A 40 4.20 -5.18 -7.14
N GLY A 41 3.51 -6.09 -6.48
CA GLY A 41 2.72 -7.12 -7.16
C GLY A 41 1.28 -6.70 -7.38
N GLY A 42 1.02 -5.42 -7.56
CA GLY A 42 -0.34 -4.91 -7.68
C GLY A 42 -1.10 -5.51 -8.84
N ARG A 43 -2.34 -5.88 -8.56
CA ARG A 43 -3.23 -6.48 -9.55
C ARG A 43 -3.98 -5.43 -10.35
N LEU A 44 -4.14 -4.25 -9.78
CA LEU A 44 -4.94 -3.16 -10.35
C LEU A 44 -4.14 -1.87 -10.36
N PRO A 45 -4.46 -0.94 -11.29
CA PRO A 45 -3.81 0.38 -11.27
C PRO A 45 -4.02 1.07 -9.92
N TYR A 46 -2.97 1.69 -9.41
CA TYR A 46 -2.97 2.42 -8.15
C TYR A 46 -3.29 1.56 -6.93
N GLU A 47 -2.99 0.27 -6.98
CA GLU A 47 -3.07 -0.57 -5.77
C GLU A 47 -1.98 -0.11 -4.81
N LEU A 48 -2.34 0.14 -3.55
CA LEU A 48 -1.45 0.78 -2.57
C LEU A 48 -1.34 -0.05 -1.31
N LEU A 49 -0.20 0.12 -0.62
CA LEU A 49 0.07 -0.47 0.68
C LEU A 49 0.40 0.65 1.67
N ILE A 50 -0.28 0.65 2.80
CA ILE A 50 -0.02 1.56 3.91
C ILE A 50 0.36 0.71 5.11
N ALA A 51 1.52 0.96 5.70
CA ALA A 51 1.99 0.12 6.81
C ALA A 51 2.93 0.89 7.72
N PRO A 52 3.01 0.50 9.01
CA PRO A 52 4.10 0.98 9.84
C PRO A 52 5.43 0.59 9.23
N ARG A 53 6.38 1.51 9.20
CA ARG A 53 7.71 1.22 8.67
C ARG A 53 8.43 0.21 9.55
N GLU A 54 8.34 0.39 10.87
CA GLU A 54 8.94 -0.52 11.83
C GLU A 54 7.94 -1.62 12.18
N HIS A 55 8.42 -2.79 12.53
CA HIS A 55 7.55 -3.90 12.91
C HIS A 55 6.73 -3.50 14.15
N PRO A 56 5.39 -3.52 14.08
CA PRO A 56 4.58 -3.11 15.22
C PRO A 56 4.54 -4.17 16.30
N ASP A 57 4.29 -3.73 17.55
CA ASP A 57 4.29 -4.61 18.71
C ASP A 57 2.96 -5.31 18.97
N GLY A 58 1.91 -4.97 18.23
CA GLY A 58 0.61 -5.55 18.49
C GLY A 58 -0.42 -5.19 17.46
N SER A 59 -1.68 -5.25 17.86
CA SER A 59 -2.81 -4.98 16.98
C SER A 59 -2.84 -3.54 16.51
N ALA A 60 -3.32 -3.33 15.28
CA ALA A 60 -3.53 -2.00 14.75
C ALA A 60 -4.45 -1.18 15.65
N TYR A 61 -5.46 -1.82 16.23
CA TYR A 61 -6.46 -1.13 17.04
C TYR A 61 -5.90 -0.57 18.33
N GLU A 62 -4.73 -1.04 18.74
CA GLU A 62 -4.04 -0.56 19.93
C GLU A 62 -2.82 0.28 19.59
N SER A 63 -2.56 0.50 18.30
CA SER A 63 -1.36 1.18 17.85
C SER A 63 -1.57 2.69 17.81
N GLU A 64 -0.56 3.42 18.27
CA GLU A 64 -0.53 4.87 18.13
C GLU A 64 -0.41 5.28 16.65
N LEU A 65 0.07 4.36 15.81
CA LEU A 65 0.28 4.64 14.38
C LEU A 65 -1.00 4.51 13.56
N LEU A 66 -2.08 4.01 14.14
CA LEU A 66 -3.32 3.85 13.37
C LEU A 66 -3.85 5.20 12.88
N ARG A 67 -3.77 6.23 13.70
CA ARG A 67 -4.19 7.57 13.29
C ARG A 67 -3.38 8.05 12.08
N ALA A 68 -2.06 7.87 12.13
CA ALA A 68 -1.20 8.25 11.00
C ALA A 68 -1.57 7.44 9.76
N ALA A 69 -1.85 6.15 9.90
CA ALA A 69 -2.25 5.31 8.78
C ALA A 69 -3.56 5.80 8.16
N LEU A 70 -4.53 6.18 8.97
CA LEU A 70 -5.79 6.70 8.45
C LEU A 70 -5.61 8.06 7.78
N THR A 71 -4.71 8.88 8.30
CA THR A 71 -4.35 10.15 7.65
C THR A 71 -3.70 9.91 6.31
N VAL A 72 -2.79 8.94 6.22
CA VAL A 72 -2.15 8.56 4.96
C VAL A 72 -3.19 8.01 3.98
N LEU A 73 -4.12 7.22 4.46
CA LEU A 73 -5.21 6.72 3.61
C LEU A 73 -6.02 7.88 3.03
N ALA A 74 -6.44 8.83 3.87
CA ALA A 74 -7.19 9.99 3.40
C ALA A 74 -6.39 10.80 2.38
N ASP A 75 -5.09 10.98 2.62
CA ASP A 75 -4.22 11.70 1.70
C ASP A 75 -4.10 10.98 0.36
N SER A 76 -3.98 9.66 0.39
CA SER A 76 -3.88 8.88 -0.84
C SER A 76 -5.17 8.99 -1.66
N LEU A 77 -6.33 9.04 -1.00
CA LEU A 77 -7.59 9.24 -1.69
C LEU A 77 -7.67 10.61 -2.36
N ARG A 78 -7.19 11.64 -1.68
CA ARG A 78 -7.17 12.98 -2.27
C ARG A 78 -6.27 13.04 -3.48
N ARG A 79 -5.10 12.40 -3.42
CA ARG A 79 -4.16 12.36 -4.54
C ARG A 79 -4.76 11.60 -5.72
N LEU A 80 -5.36 10.46 -5.45
CA LEU A 80 -6.00 9.67 -6.50
C LEU A 80 -7.16 10.43 -7.14
N HIS A 81 -7.97 11.08 -6.31
CA HIS A 81 -9.08 11.89 -6.80
C HIS A 81 -8.60 13.03 -7.69
N ALA A 82 -7.47 13.64 -7.35
CA ALA A 82 -6.90 14.73 -8.15
C ALA A 82 -6.47 14.25 -9.54
N ILE A 83 -6.05 12.99 -9.67
CA ILE A 83 -5.59 12.43 -10.94
C ILE A 83 -6.74 11.86 -11.76
N GLU A 84 -7.59 11.06 -11.14
CA GLU A 84 -8.56 10.24 -11.84
C GLU A 84 -10.01 10.68 -11.62
N GLY A 85 -10.23 11.68 -10.76
CA GLY A 85 -11.58 12.04 -10.35
C GLY A 85 -12.14 11.07 -9.33
N PRO A 86 -13.44 11.10 -9.07
CA PRO A 86 -14.06 10.18 -8.11
C PRO A 86 -13.89 8.73 -8.55
N VAL A 87 -13.34 7.90 -7.67
CA VAL A 87 -13.03 6.50 -7.98
C VAL A 87 -13.59 5.61 -6.90
N PRO A 88 -14.38 4.59 -7.27
CA PRO A 88 -14.76 3.57 -6.28
C PRO A 88 -13.52 2.79 -5.87
N LEU A 89 -13.39 2.51 -4.59
CA LEU A 89 -12.28 1.73 -4.11
C LEU A 89 -12.67 0.92 -2.88
N ASN A 90 -11.85 -0.07 -2.59
CA ASN A 90 -11.91 -0.83 -1.34
C ASN A 90 -10.63 -0.62 -0.57
N ALA A 91 -10.74 -0.61 0.75
CA ALA A 91 -9.58 -0.58 1.61
C ALA A 91 -9.80 -1.60 2.73
N TRP A 92 -8.78 -2.40 3.01
CA TRP A 92 -8.83 -3.41 4.07
C TRP A 92 -7.71 -3.20 5.05
N LEU A 93 -8.04 -3.32 6.33
CA LEU A 93 -7.04 -3.44 7.37
C LEU A 93 -6.75 -4.93 7.59
N HIS A 94 -5.51 -5.32 7.36
CA HIS A 94 -5.03 -6.67 7.69
C HIS A 94 -4.35 -6.58 9.05
N ASP A 95 -5.03 -7.03 10.10
CA ASP A 95 -4.51 -6.94 11.46
C ASP A 95 -3.70 -8.18 11.80
N THR A 96 -2.59 -8.32 11.11
CA THR A 96 -1.64 -9.42 11.30
C THR A 96 -0.49 -8.96 12.20
N GLY A 97 0.55 -9.80 12.35
CA GLY A 97 1.72 -9.44 13.14
C GLY A 97 2.40 -8.15 12.67
N HIS A 98 2.32 -7.83 11.40
CA HIS A 98 2.70 -6.52 10.88
C HIS A 98 1.48 -5.97 10.17
N TRP A 99 0.62 -5.28 10.91
CA TRP A 99 -0.64 -4.81 10.35
C TRP A 99 -0.40 -3.81 9.21
N HIS A 100 -1.32 -3.81 8.27
CA HIS A 100 -1.21 -2.93 7.11
C HIS A 100 -2.59 -2.72 6.48
N VAL A 101 -2.70 -1.66 5.69
CA VAL A 101 -3.92 -1.36 4.95
C VAL A 101 -3.62 -1.56 3.46
N GLU A 102 -4.48 -2.31 2.82
CA GLU A 102 -4.43 -2.53 1.38
C GLU A 102 -5.50 -1.66 0.73
N VAL A 103 -5.12 -0.89 -0.30
CA VAL A 103 -6.05 -0.01 -1.00
C VAL A 103 -6.17 -0.49 -2.44
N LEU A 104 -7.40 -0.75 -2.86
CA LEU A 104 -7.72 -1.33 -4.17
C LEU A 104 -8.71 -0.43 -4.91
N PRO A 105 -8.24 0.53 -5.69
CA PRO A 105 -9.14 1.33 -6.54
C PRO A 105 -9.73 0.47 -7.65
N ARG A 106 -10.98 0.73 -8.02
CA ARG A 106 -11.65 -0.03 -9.07
C ARG A 106 -11.81 0.86 -10.29
N LEU A 107 -10.70 1.05 -10.98
CA LEU A 107 -10.65 1.84 -12.21
C LEU A 107 -10.91 1.03 -13.46
N THR A 108 -10.70 -0.29 -13.38
CA THR A 108 -10.86 -1.19 -14.52
C THR A 108 -11.91 -2.24 -14.22
N VAL A 109 -12.54 -2.72 -15.29
CA VAL A 109 -13.50 -3.81 -15.19
C VAL A 109 -12.76 -5.11 -15.51
N LEU A 110 -12.93 -6.11 -14.63
CA LEU A 110 -12.36 -7.43 -14.89
C LEU A 110 -13.02 -8.02 -16.15
N ALA A 111 -12.20 -8.54 -17.04
CA ALA A 111 -12.67 -9.07 -18.32
C ALA A 111 -12.30 -10.54 -18.45
N GLY A 112 -12.42 -11.07 -19.66
CA GLY A 112 -12.35 -12.49 -19.91
C GLY A 112 -11.17 -13.21 -19.29
N ILE A 113 -9.94 -12.72 -19.50
CA ILE A 113 -8.76 -13.44 -19.01
C ILE A 113 -8.69 -13.39 -17.48
N GLU A 114 -9.03 -12.28 -16.87
CA GLU A 114 -9.02 -12.17 -15.41
C GLU A 114 -10.08 -13.07 -14.79
N LEU A 115 -11.29 -13.06 -15.34
CA LEU A 115 -12.39 -13.84 -14.80
C LEU A 115 -12.23 -15.33 -15.09
N GLY A 116 -11.73 -15.67 -16.28
CA GLY A 116 -11.63 -17.06 -16.70
C GLY A 116 -10.41 -17.79 -16.18
N ALA A 117 -9.27 -17.11 -16.05
CA ALA A 117 -8.00 -17.74 -15.70
C ALA A 117 -7.48 -17.30 -14.32
N GLY A 118 -8.11 -16.32 -13.67
CA GLY A 118 -7.65 -15.80 -12.40
C GLY A 118 -6.36 -15.00 -12.52
N ILE A 119 -6.06 -14.50 -13.71
CA ILE A 119 -4.85 -13.73 -13.98
C ILE A 119 -5.23 -12.26 -14.06
N TYR A 120 -4.47 -11.41 -13.38
CA TYR A 120 -4.70 -9.97 -13.39
C TYR A 120 -3.71 -9.28 -14.31
N VAL A 121 -4.22 -8.37 -15.15
CA VAL A 121 -3.39 -7.57 -16.04
C VAL A 121 -3.43 -6.14 -15.52
N ASN A 122 -2.32 -5.71 -14.92
CA ASN A 122 -2.20 -4.34 -14.41
C ASN A 122 -1.65 -3.46 -15.53
N SER A 123 -2.47 -2.52 -15.98
CA SER A 123 -2.12 -1.64 -17.10
C SER A 123 -1.26 -0.44 -16.68
N LEU A 124 -0.99 -0.29 -15.38
CA LEU A 124 -0.20 0.83 -14.87
C LEU A 124 0.90 0.28 -13.97
N ALA A 125 2.14 0.49 -14.35
CA ALA A 125 3.27 0.04 -13.54
C ALA A 125 3.27 0.73 -12.18
N PRO A 126 3.60 0.00 -11.09
CA PRO A 126 3.63 0.61 -9.75
C PRO A 126 4.53 1.84 -9.65
N GLU A 127 5.65 1.85 -10.37
CA GLU A 127 6.56 2.99 -10.39
C GLU A 127 5.90 4.23 -10.98
N ASP A 128 5.12 4.04 -12.02
CA ASP A 128 4.40 5.14 -12.67
C ASP A 128 3.25 5.62 -11.78
N ALA A 129 2.57 4.70 -11.12
CA ALA A 129 1.52 5.05 -10.17
C ALA A 129 2.10 5.87 -9.01
N ALA A 130 3.23 5.44 -8.48
CA ALA A 130 3.88 6.16 -7.38
C ALA A 130 4.30 7.56 -7.81
N ALA A 131 4.89 7.68 -9.00
CA ALA A 131 5.31 8.98 -9.51
C ALA A 131 4.11 9.92 -9.67
N ALA A 132 3.02 9.43 -10.24
CA ALA A 132 1.81 10.24 -10.43
C ALA A 132 1.25 10.70 -9.08
N LEU A 133 1.21 9.82 -8.10
CA LEU A 133 0.66 10.17 -6.79
C LEU A 133 1.56 11.12 -6.02
N ARG A 134 2.89 10.96 -6.13
CA ARG A 134 3.82 11.93 -5.52
C ARG A 134 3.61 13.33 -6.08
N ASP A 135 3.35 13.43 -7.37
CA ASP A 135 3.24 14.70 -8.07
C ASP A 135 1.82 15.28 -8.07
N ALA A 136 0.88 14.61 -7.40
CA ALA A 136 -0.53 15.01 -7.45
C ALA A 136 -0.84 16.34 -6.75
N TYR A 137 0.06 16.85 -5.93
CA TYR A 137 -0.08 18.16 -5.29
C TYR A 137 1.10 19.04 -5.63
#